data_5097c94c152ac654a3084e30bef730e7
#
_entry.id   5097c94c152ac654a3084e30bef730e7
#
_cell.length_a   1.000
_cell.length_b   1.000
_cell.length_c   1.000
_cell.angle_alpha   90.00
_cell.angle_beta   90.00
_cell.angle_gamma   90.00
#
_symmetry.space_group_name_H-M   'P 1'
#
loop_
_entity.id
_entity.type
_entity.pdbx_description
1 polymer ?
#
loop_
_entity_poly.entity_id
_entity_poly.type
_entity_poly.pdbx_seq_one_letter_code
_entity_poly.pdbx_strand_id
1 'polypeptide(L)'
;MIELEKIKYFKYLLFSSLYFSQGLLMAVGFVLVPLYFVEQGISPAITSIIIGIALLPSIIKFIWGGIVDYFIHLGRKKFIILGVMLLSGSLIIITFIQPSVALIPFTFFLLLSVCGWIFLDVSADAWAIDVSNEENRGKINGSMHAGQYIGMAFGSLFLGFIAKEWGYNISFLIAGLFILLIIVLPLLTKESIKTKKRQKMMPKIIEEFKKKDTKLVSALSTFAFISRGMLIVVIPLFLNIYLKLDVAQVGLIVAIFTISSAIGALICGALTDKWGRKKALYIFFGISLILTLGIIITNTWLIFTIIYALIGFLQGGYLAAVTALYMDTTDPKIGATQFSIYSSFGNFGLTGGQTVSGSLVTLFGFSLTFFLAALMFAPALIVLYFINLKKGNKK
;
A
#
# COMPACT_ATOMS: atom_id res chain seq x y z
N MET A 1 8.04 4.26 -31.22
CA MET A 1 7.88 3.58 -29.91
C MET A 1 9.25 3.23 -29.38
N ILE A 2 9.49 3.53 -28.11
CA ILE A 2 10.77 3.35 -27.41
C ILE A 2 10.91 1.87 -27.02
N GLU A 3 12.04 1.24 -27.39
CA GLU A 3 12.37 -0.09 -26.93
C GLU A 3 13.11 0.01 -25.58
N LEU A 4 12.61 -0.67 -24.54
CA LEU A 4 13.13 -0.59 -23.17
C LEU A 4 14.61 -1.00 -23.06
N GLU A 5 15.10 -1.81 -23.99
CA GLU A 5 16.49 -2.27 -24.04
C GLU A 5 17.45 -1.21 -24.59
N LYS A 6 16.96 -0.30 -25.43
CA LYS A 6 17.81 0.72 -26.10
C LYS A 6 18.12 1.93 -25.21
N ILE A 7 17.25 2.28 -24.26
CA ILE A 7 17.45 3.43 -23.37
C ILE A 7 17.59 2.92 -21.93
N LYS A 8 18.85 2.89 -21.45
CA LYS A 8 19.25 2.29 -20.17
C LYS A 8 18.41 2.69 -18.97
N TYR A 9 17.99 3.96 -18.87
CA TYR A 9 17.26 4.49 -17.71
C TYR A 9 15.75 4.58 -17.91
N PHE A 10 15.24 4.44 -19.12
CA PHE A 10 13.83 4.64 -19.42
C PHE A 10 12.91 3.62 -18.73
N LYS A 11 13.35 2.38 -18.55
CA LYS A 11 12.61 1.36 -17.82
C LYS A 11 12.38 1.75 -16.34
N TYR A 12 13.38 2.35 -15.70
CA TYR A 12 13.24 2.81 -14.32
C TYR A 12 12.25 3.97 -14.23
N LEU A 13 12.32 4.93 -15.17
CA LEU A 13 11.36 6.03 -15.27
C LEU A 13 9.94 5.51 -15.51
N LEU A 14 9.75 4.60 -16.46
CA LEU A 14 8.44 4.03 -16.76
C LEU A 14 7.83 3.38 -15.51
N PHE A 15 8.52 2.43 -14.90
CA PHE A 15 7.98 1.69 -13.77
C PHE A 15 7.83 2.53 -12.49
N SER A 16 8.77 3.46 -12.22
CA SER A 16 8.62 4.39 -11.11
C SER A 16 7.43 5.34 -11.29
N SER A 17 7.16 5.80 -12.52
CA SER A 17 6.01 6.67 -12.80
C SER A 17 4.68 5.93 -12.67
N LEU A 18 4.60 4.66 -13.08
CA LEU A 18 3.41 3.83 -12.86
C LEU A 18 3.13 3.66 -11.35
N TYR A 19 4.16 3.44 -10.55
CA TYR A 19 4.03 3.34 -9.10
C TYR A 19 3.81 4.69 -8.41
N PHE A 20 4.30 5.79 -9.00
CA PHE A 20 3.97 7.14 -8.55
C PHE A 20 2.46 7.39 -8.61
N SER A 21 1.76 6.95 -9.67
CA SER A 21 0.30 7.06 -9.75
C SER A 21 -0.42 6.27 -8.66
N GLN A 22 0.12 5.12 -8.25
CA GLN A 22 -0.40 4.37 -7.10
C GLN A 22 -0.22 5.15 -5.79
N GLY A 23 0.96 5.78 -5.62
CA GLY A 23 1.22 6.65 -4.48
C GLY A 23 0.26 7.83 -4.39
N LEU A 24 -0.05 8.48 -5.52
CA LEU A 24 -1.06 9.52 -5.60
C LEU A 24 -2.44 9.02 -5.17
N LEU A 25 -2.87 7.85 -5.65
CA LEU A 25 -4.14 7.26 -5.22
C LEU A 25 -4.15 6.97 -3.72
N MET A 26 -3.03 6.49 -3.16
CA MET A 26 -2.91 6.26 -1.71
C MET A 26 -3.08 7.56 -0.92
N ALA A 27 -2.50 8.68 -1.40
CA ALA A 27 -2.70 9.99 -0.78
C ALA A 27 -4.17 10.44 -0.83
N VAL A 28 -4.83 10.24 -1.97
CA VAL A 28 -6.27 10.49 -2.11
C VAL A 28 -7.08 9.64 -1.13
N GLY A 29 -6.89 8.34 -1.13
CA GLY A 29 -7.70 7.41 -0.33
C GLY A 29 -7.43 7.47 1.17
N PHE A 30 -6.20 7.81 1.59
CA PHE A 30 -5.81 7.78 3.00
C PHE A 30 -5.78 9.15 3.68
N VAL A 31 -5.73 10.23 2.91
CA VAL A 31 -5.72 11.60 3.46
C VAL A 31 -6.95 12.37 3.00
N LEU A 32 -7.13 12.54 1.68
CA LEU A 32 -8.17 13.43 1.18
C LEU A 32 -9.59 12.89 1.43
N VAL A 33 -9.86 11.63 1.10
CA VAL A 33 -11.20 11.03 1.25
C VAL A 33 -11.67 11.04 2.71
N PRO A 34 -10.87 10.59 3.71
CA PRO A 34 -11.29 10.65 5.11
C PRO A 34 -11.63 12.08 5.57
N LEU A 35 -10.79 13.06 5.22
CA LEU A 35 -10.97 14.44 5.64
C LEU A 35 -12.13 15.12 4.90
N TYR A 36 -12.30 14.83 3.61
CA TYR A 36 -13.46 15.30 2.85
C TYR A 36 -14.77 14.77 3.44
N PHE A 37 -14.79 13.51 3.85
CA PHE A 37 -15.98 12.93 4.49
C PHE A 37 -16.32 13.61 5.82
N VAL A 38 -15.31 13.91 6.64
CA VAL A 38 -15.50 14.67 7.89
C VAL A 38 -16.07 16.05 7.60
N GLU A 39 -15.56 16.76 6.59
CA GLU A 39 -16.07 18.07 6.18
C GLU A 39 -17.52 18.00 5.70
N GLN A 40 -17.91 16.90 5.05
CA GLN A 40 -19.27 16.63 4.61
C GLN A 40 -20.20 16.08 5.72
N GLY A 41 -19.73 16.04 6.97
CA GLY A 41 -20.51 15.54 8.12
C GLY A 41 -20.69 14.02 8.18
N ILE A 42 -19.90 13.26 7.39
CA ILE A 42 -19.92 11.79 7.39
C ILE A 42 -19.10 11.29 8.57
N SER A 43 -19.67 10.37 9.35
CA SER A 43 -19.03 9.86 10.57
C SER A 43 -17.77 9.04 10.26
N PRO A 44 -16.79 8.95 11.21
CA PRO A 44 -15.61 8.10 11.07
C PRO A 44 -15.96 6.63 10.80
N ALA A 45 -17.04 6.12 11.37
CA ALA A 45 -17.52 4.76 11.15
C ALA A 45 -17.89 4.51 9.68
N ILE A 46 -18.71 5.38 9.09
CA ILE A 46 -19.09 5.27 7.68
C ILE A 46 -17.87 5.46 6.78
N THR A 47 -17.00 6.42 7.10
CA THR A 47 -15.74 6.67 6.37
C THR A 47 -14.89 5.42 6.27
N SER A 48 -14.63 4.73 7.38
CA SER A 48 -13.78 3.54 7.40
C SER A 48 -14.41 2.34 6.66
N ILE A 49 -15.73 2.17 6.75
CA ILE A 49 -16.46 1.14 6.01
C ILE A 49 -16.35 1.37 4.50
N ILE A 50 -16.53 2.61 4.04
CA ILE A 50 -16.42 2.96 2.61
C ILE A 50 -15.01 2.72 2.09
N ILE A 51 -13.98 3.12 2.85
CA ILE A 51 -12.58 2.83 2.48
C ILE A 51 -12.37 1.33 2.40
N GLY A 52 -12.87 0.56 3.36
CA GLY A 52 -12.81 -0.89 3.36
C GLY A 52 -13.49 -1.51 2.13
N ILE A 53 -14.70 -1.07 1.79
CA ILE A 53 -15.43 -1.53 0.59
C ILE A 53 -14.63 -1.21 -0.68
N ALA A 54 -14.11 0.01 -0.79
CA ALA A 54 -13.31 0.42 -1.95
C ALA A 54 -12.06 -0.44 -2.13
N LEU A 55 -11.46 -0.95 -1.05
CA LEU A 55 -10.24 -1.75 -1.07
C LEU A 55 -10.48 -3.27 -1.19
N LEU A 56 -11.73 -3.76 -1.14
CA LEU A 56 -12.03 -5.18 -1.32
C LEU A 56 -11.35 -5.83 -2.54
N PRO A 57 -11.29 -5.19 -3.72
CA PRO A 57 -10.60 -5.76 -4.86
C PRO A 57 -9.12 -6.08 -4.62
N SER A 58 -8.45 -5.35 -3.72
CA SER A 58 -7.02 -5.58 -3.41
C SER A 58 -6.77 -6.88 -2.63
N ILE A 59 -7.75 -7.38 -1.88
CA ILE A 59 -7.66 -8.64 -1.14
C ILE A 59 -7.53 -9.81 -2.11
N ILE A 60 -8.26 -9.75 -3.22
CA ILE A 60 -8.29 -10.79 -4.25
C ILE A 60 -7.36 -10.48 -5.43
N LYS A 61 -6.26 -9.75 -5.18
CA LYS A 61 -5.29 -9.32 -6.20
C LYS A 61 -4.81 -10.46 -7.11
N PHE A 62 -4.72 -11.69 -6.58
CA PHE A 62 -4.33 -12.88 -7.34
C PHE A 62 -5.32 -13.25 -8.46
N ILE A 63 -6.61 -12.94 -8.31
CA ILE A 63 -7.63 -13.16 -9.37
C ILE A 63 -7.36 -12.22 -10.56
N TRP A 64 -7.05 -10.97 -10.27
CA TRP A 64 -6.73 -9.96 -11.29
C TRP A 64 -5.47 -10.36 -12.07
N GLY A 65 -4.46 -10.89 -11.39
CA GLY A 65 -3.27 -11.47 -12.02
C GLY A 65 -3.64 -12.61 -12.97
N GLY A 66 -4.55 -13.47 -12.55
CA GLY A 66 -5.08 -14.56 -13.38
C GLY A 66 -5.79 -14.06 -14.63
N ILE A 67 -6.56 -12.98 -14.55
CA ILE A 67 -7.24 -12.34 -15.70
C ILE A 67 -6.20 -11.78 -16.67
N VAL A 68 -5.22 -11.02 -16.18
CA VAL A 68 -4.16 -10.43 -17.02
C VAL A 68 -3.34 -11.53 -17.72
N ASP A 69 -3.02 -12.61 -17.01
CA ASP A 69 -2.28 -13.74 -17.59
C ASP A 69 -3.11 -14.57 -18.58
N TYR A 70 -4.42 -14.67 -18.37
CA TYR A 70 -5.31 -15.35 -19.34
C TYR A 70 -5.35 -14.61 -20.67
N PHE A 71 -5.40 -13.27 -20.63
CA PHE A 71 -5.43 -12.42 -21.80
C PHE A 71 -4.04 -11.88 -22.22
N ILE A 72 -2.95 -12.59 -21.88
CA ILE A 72 -1.57 -12.16 -22.16
C ILE A 72 -1.32 -11.85 -23.65
N HIS A 73 -2.07 -12.49 -24.55
CA HIS A 73 -2.01 -12.24 -26.00
C HIS A 73 -2.36 -10.79 -26.38
N LEU A 74 -3.10 -10.08 -25.51
CA LEU A 74 -3.39 -8.65 -25.70
C LEU A 74 -2.22 -7.74 -25.30
N GLY A 75 -1.24 -8.28 -24.55
CA GLY A 75 -0.13 -7.54 -23.94
C GLY A 75 -0.48 -6.90 -22.60
N ARG A 76 0.51 -6.71 -21.75
CA ARG A 76 0.36 -6.09 -20.42
C ARG A 76 0.10 -4.60 -20.50
N LYS A 77 0.65 -3.93 -21.50
CA LYS A 77 0.49 -2.52 -21.78
C LYS A 77 -0.99 -2.10 -21.88
N LYS A 78 -1.84 -2.93 -22.53
CA LYS A 78 -3.28 -2.63 -22.65
C LYS A 78 -3.98 -2.62 -21.30
N PHE A 79 -3.61 -3.54 -20.40
CA PHE A 79 -4.16 -3.58 -19.03
C PHE A 79 -3.66 -2.41 -18.18
N ILE A 80 -2.42 -1.97 -18.37
CA ILE A 80 -1.90 -0.74 -17.72
C ILE A 80 -2.71 0.47 -18.20
N ILE A 81 -2.92 0.62 -19.51
CA ILE A 81 -3.71 1.71 -20.06
C ILE A 81 -5.15 1.68 -19.53
N LEU A 82 -5.80 0.52 -19.54
CA LEU A 82 -7.13 0.33 -18.96
C LEU A 82 -7.14 0.71 -17.47
N GLY A 83 -6.14 0.25 -16.71
CA GLY A 83 -5.99 0.56 -15.29
C GLY A 83 -5.85 2.06 -15.03
N VAL A 84 -4.98 2.75 -15.79
CA VAL A 84 -4.83 4.22 -15.69
C VAL A 84 -6.13 4.93 -16.04
N MET A 85 -6.83 4.53 -17.11
CA MET A 85 -8.11 5.14 -17.52
C MET A 85 -9.20 4.95 -16.46
N LEU A 86 -9.35 3.75 -15.92
CA LEU A 86 -10.31 3.49 -14.84
C LEU A 86 -9.99 4.29 -13.59
N LEU A 87 -8.73 4.32 -13.17
CA LEU A 87 -8.28 5.03 -11.98
C LEU A 87 -8.47 6.55 -12.17
N SER A 88 -7.90 7.14 -13.20
CA SER A 88 -7.98 8.58 -13.46
C SER A 88 -9.40 9.04 -13.76
N GLY A 89 -10.13 8.31 -14.62
CA GLY A 89 -11.51 8.61 -14.97
C GLY A 89 -12.43 8.60 -13.76
N SER A 90 -12.27 7.62 -12.86
CA SER A 90 -13.03 7.56 -11.61
C SER A 90 -12.76 8.76 -10.71
N LEU A 91 -11.50 9.19 -10.55
CA LEU A 91 -11.15 10.37 -9.75
C LEU A 91 -11.71 11.66 -10.37
N ILE A 92 -11.68 11.78 -11.69
CA ILE A 92 -12.29 12.93 -12.40
C ILE A 92 -13.81 12.94 -12.19
N ILE A 93 -14.48 11.79 -12.25
CA ILE A 93 -15.94 11.71 -12.03
C ILE A 93 -16.30 12.03 -10.57
N ILE A 94 -15.53 11.55 -9.59
CA ILE A 94 -15.72 11.85 -8.16
C ILE A 94 -15.71 13.36 -7.91
N THR A 95 -14.98 14.15 -8.70
CA THR A 95 -14.95 15.61 -8.59
C THR A 95 -16.35 16.25 -8.63
N PHE A 96 -17.28 15.65 -9.37
CA PHE A 96 -18.63 16.15 -9.53
C PHE A 96 -19.65 15.53 -8.58
N ILE A 97 -19.21 14.66 -7.66
CA ILE A 97 -20.08 13.92 -6.74
C ILE A 97 -19.85 14.42 -5.32
N GLN A 98 -20.87 15.01 -4.72
CA GLN A 98 -20.85 15.39 -3.31
C GLN A 98 -21.26 14.18 -2.44
N PRO A 99 -20.39 13.65 -1.56
CA PRO A 99 -20.64 12.40 -0.85
C PRO A 99 -21.80 12.52 0.17
N SER A 100 -22.07 13.70 0.73
CA SER A 100 -23.22 13.93 1.61
C SER A 100 -24.57 13.75 0.92
N VAL A 101 -24.63 13.90 -0.41
CA VAL A 101 -25.86 13.77 -1.21
C VAL A 101 -25.89 12.43 -1.95
N ALA A 102 -24.74 11.98 -2.47
CA ALA A 102 -24.62 10.84 -3.37
C ALA A 102 -23.50 9.88 -2.93
N LEU A 103 -23.63 9.33 -1.70
CA LEU A 103 -22.60 8.48 -1.08
C LEU A 103 -22.35 7.18 -1.86
N ILE A 104 -23.41 6.54 -2.36
CA ILE A 104 -23.28 5.28 -3.11
C ILE A 104 -22.54 5.48 -4.43
N PRO A 105 -22.88 6.44 -5.30
CA PRO A 105 -22.09 6.74 -6.50
C PRO A 105 -20.65 7.12 -6.18
N PHE A 106 -20.38 7.92 -5.15
CA PHE A 106 -19.02 8.24 -4.71
C PHE A 106 -18.23 6.97 -4.36
N THR A 107 -18.82 6.10 -3.55
CA THR A 107 -18.20 4.82 -3.15
C THR A 107 -17.95 3.91 -4.35
N PHE A 108 -18.89 3.86 -5.31
CA PHE A 108 -18.74 3.06 -6.53
C PHE A 108 -17.52 3.52 -7.36
N PHE A 109 -17.39 4.83 -7.60
CA PHE A 109 -16.23 5.33 -8.36
C PHE A 109 -14.93 5.24 -7.57
N LEU A 110 -14.97 5.34 -6.24
CA LEU A 110 -13.80 5.07 -5.40
C LEU A 110 -13.35 3.60 -5.54
N LEU A 111 -14.28 2.65 -5.49
CA LEU A 111 -14.01 1.23 -5.72
C LEU A 111 -13.47 1.00 -7.15
N LEU A 112 -14.07 1.63 -8.14
CA LEU A 112 -13.64 1.52 -9.54
C LEU A 112 -12.22 2.07 -9.74
N SER A 113 -11.84 3.13 -9.03
CA SER A 113 -10.47 3.65 -9.04
C SER A 113 -9.47 2.62 -8.48
N VAL A 114 -9.86 1.88 -7.43
CA VAL A 114 -9.04 0.80 -6.86
C VAL A 114 -8.94 -0.39 -7.82
N CYS A 115 -10.02 -0.75 -8.53
CA CYS A 115 -9.95 -1.76 -9.60
C CYS A 115 -8.94 -1.34 -10.69
N GLY A 116 -8.97 -0.07 -11.10
CA GLY A 116 -8.01 0.49 -12.03
C GLY A 116 -6.57 0.40 -11.52
N TRP A 117 -6.36 0.77 -10.25
CA TRP A 117 -5.06 0.61 -9.59
C TRP A 117 -4.55 -0.83 -9.65
N ILE A 118 -5.40 -1.84 -9.36
CA ILE A 118 -4.96 -3.24 -9.33
C ILE A 118 -4.62 -3.74 -10.73
N PHE A 119 -5.37 -3.39 -11.78
CA PHE A 119 -5.01 -3.70 -13.16
C PHE A 119 -3.64 -3.13 -13.53
N LEU A 120 -3.41 -1.85 -13.18
CA LEU A 120 -2.12 -1.20 -13.38
C LEU A 120 -1.00 -1.92 -12.63
N ASP A 121 -1.19 -2.19 -11.35
CA ASP A 121 -0.21 -2.77 -10.44
C ASP A 121 0.23 -4.17 -10.87
N VAL A 122 -0.74 -5.09 -11.06
CA VAL A 122 -0.47 -6.46 -11.50
C VAL A 122 0.20 -6.51 -12.87
N SER A 123 -0.22 -5.63 -13.79
CA SER A 123 0.34 -5.60 -15.13
C SER A 123 1.73 -4.98 -15.17
N ALA A 124 1.97 -3.94 -14.35
CA ALA A 124 3.29 -3.32 -14.21
C ALA A 124 4.29 -4.28 -13.57
N ASP A 125 3.90 -5.00 -12.50
CA ASP A 125 4.71 -6.03 -11.85
C ASP A 125 5.14 -7.10 -12.85
N ALA A 126 4.16 -7.62 -13.59
CA ALA A 126 4.41 -8.67 -14.55
C ALA A 126 5.27 -8.19 -15.74
N TRP A 127 5.05 -6.95 -16.21
CA TRP A 127 5.89 -6.37 -17.27
C TRP A 127 7.31 -6.09 -16.78
N ALA A 128 7.47 -5.60 -15.54
CA ALA A 128 8.77 -5.42 -14.92
C ALA A 128 9.56 -6.73 -14.82
N ILE A 129 8.89 -7.84 -14.48
CA ILE A 129 9.50 -9.18 -14.47
C ILE A 129 9.93 -9.62 -15.88
N ASP A 130 9.08 -9.39 -16.90
CA ASP A 130 9.34 -9.81 -18.27
C ASP A 130 10.56 -9.09 -18.91
N VAL A 131 10.84 -7.82 -18.50
CA VAL A 131 11.95 -7.00 -19.00
C VAL A 131 13.16 -6.96 -18.07
N SER A 132 13.09 -7.64 -16.91
CA SER A 132 14.18 -7.71 -15.94
C SER A 132 15.07 -8.93 -16.16
N ASN A 133 16.35 -8.79 -15.80
CA ASN A 133 17.31 -9.88 -15.59
C ASN A 133 17.75 -9.91 -14.11
N GLU A 134 18.54 -10.89 -13.71
CA GLU A 134 18.99 -11.05 -12.32
C GLU A 134 19.72 -9.80 -11.78
N GLU A 135 20.51 -9.12 -12.62
CA GLU A 135 21.33 -7.96 -12.22
C GLU A 135 20.50 -6.67 -11.99
N ASN A 136 19.40 -6.51 -12.71
CA ASN A 136 18.63 -5.26 -12.69
C ASN A 136 17.24 -5.36 -12.04
N ARG A 137 16.77 -6.57 -11.72
CA ARG A 137 15.46 -6.80 -11.09
C ARG A 137 15.30 -6.03 -9.78
N GLY A 138 16.30 -6.07 -8.91
CA GLY A 138 16.30 -5.31 -7.65
C GLY A 138 16.24 -3.81 -7.87
N LYS A 139 16.96 -3.29 -8.89
CA LYS A 139 16.93 -1.86 -9.23
C LYS A 139 15.58 -1.40 -9.77
N ILE A 140 14.93 -2.24 -10.59
CA ILE A 140 13.58 -1.95 -11.11
C ILE A 140 12.59 -1.92 -9.95
N ASN A 141 12.55 -2.95 -9.08
CA ASN A 141 11.69 -2.96 -7.91
C ASN A 141 11.96 -1.78 -6.97
N GLY A 142 13.22 -1.45 -6.73
CA GLY A 142 13.60 -0.28 -5.94
C GLY A 142 13.06 1.01 -6.53
N SER A 143 13.13 1.19 -7.87
CA SER A 143 12.60 2.38 -8.54
C SER A 143 11.07 2.44 -8.48
N MET A 144 10.38 1.29 -8.56
CA MET A 144 8.92 1.18 -8.40
C MET A 144 8.50 1.67 -7.01
N HIS A 145 9.05 1.09 -5.96
CA HIS A 145 8.72 1.49 -4.58
C HIS A 145 9.12 2.95 -4.27
N ALA A 146 10.26 3.41 -4.78
CA ALA A 146 10.63 4.82 -4.67
C ALA A 146 9.58 5.72 -5.33
N GLY A 147 9.12 5.39 -6.53
CA GLY A 147 8.03 6.08 -7.20
C GLY A 147 6.76 6.12 -6.36
N GLN A 148 6.37 5.01 -5.74
CA GLN A 148 5.19 4.92 -4.88
C GLN A 148 5.30 5.83 -3.64
N TYR A 149 6.43 5.79 -2.93
CA TYR A 149 6.64 6.65 -1.76
C TYR A 149 6.69 8.13 -2.15
N ILE A 150 7.38 8.48 -3.25
CA ILE A 150 7.42 9.85 -3.76
C ILE A 150 6.00 10.30 -4.15
N GLY A 151 5.23 9.47 -4.85
CA GLY A 151 3.86 9.76 -5.24
C GLY A 151 2.94 9.97 -4.04
N MET A 152 3.08 9.16 -2.98
CA MET A 152 2.29 9.31 -1.76
C MET A 152 2.68 10.57 -0.97
N ALA A 153 3.98 10.84 -0.81
CA ALA A 153 4.45 12.04 -0.12
C ALA A 153 4.07 13.32 -0.87
N PHE A 154 4.32 13.35 -2.19
CA PHE A 154 3.92 14.46 -3.06
C PHE A 154 2.40 14.64 -3.05
N GLY A 155 1.63 13.56 -3.21
CA GLY A 155 0.18 13.62 -3.19
C GLY A 155 -0.37 14.12 -1.86
N SER A 156 0.12 13.62 -0.73
CA SER A 156 -0.33 14.06 0.59
C SER A 156 -0.07 15.54 0.82
N LEU A 157 1.11 16.02 0.45
CA LEU A 157 1.51 17.42 0.62
C LEU A 157 0.80 18.33 -0.39
N PHE A 158 0.95 18.04 -1.68
CA PHE A 158 0.51 18.93 -2.77
C PHE A 158 -1.01 18.94 -2.91
N LEU A 159 -1.65 17.75 -2.94
CA LEU A 159 -3.10 17.67 -3.04
C LEU A 159 -3.78 18.14 -1.74
N GLY A 160 -3.15 17.96 -0.58
CA GLY A 160 -3.63 18.52 0.69
C GLY A 160 -3.62 20.04 0.68
N PHE A 161 -2.55 20.67 0.13
CA PHE A 161 -2.50 22.12 -0.07
C PHE A 161 -3.60 22.59 -1.04
N ILE A 162 -3.78 21.91 -2.17
CA ILE A 162 -4.83 22.25 -3.13
C ILE A 162 -6.21 22.12 -2.49
N ALA A 163 -6.45 21.07 -1.70
CA ALA A 163 -7.73 20.88 -1.01
C ALA A 163 -8.03 22.01 -0.04
N LYS A 164 -7.01 22.52 0.65
CA LYS A 164 -7.16 23.66 1.56
C LYS A 164 -7.52 24.96 0.82
N GLU A 165 -6.83 25.26 -0.28
CA GLU A 165 -6.95 26.54 -0.97
C GLU A 165 -8.12 26.57 -1.98
N TRP A 166 -8.39 25.44 -2.66
CA TRP A 166 -9.35 25.36 -3.77
C TRP A 166 -10.41 24.27 -3.59
N GLY A 167 -10.39 23.54 -2.48
CA GLY A 167 -11.35 22.51 -2.15
C GLY A 167 -10.98 21.10 -2.66
N TYR A 168 -11.59 20.11 -2.07
CA TYR A 168 -11.32 18.68 -2.36
C TYR A 168 -11.63 18.28 -3.79
N ASN A 169 -12.70 18.86 -4.37
CA ASN A 169 -13.10 18.56 -5.75
C ASN A 169 -11.99 18.87 -6.74
N ILE A 170 -11.32 20.03 -6.59
CA ILE A 170 -10.20 20.41 -7.45
C ILE A 170 -9.00 19.49 -7.20
N SER A 171 -8.77 19.08 -5.96
CA SER A 171 -7.72 18.10 -5.64
C SER A 171 -7.95 16.76 -6.33
N PHE A 172 -9.18 16.24 -6.34
CA PHE A 172 -9.49 14.99 -7.06
C PHE A 172 -9.30 15.13 -8.57
N LEU A 173 -9.74 16.26 -9.15
CA LEU A 173 -9.54 16.56 -10.56
C LEU A 173 -8.05 16.56 -10.92
N ILE A 174 -7.24 17.30 -10.15
CA ILE A 174 -5.80 17.40 -10.39
C ILE A 174 -5.12 16.05 -10.22
N ALA A 175 -5.48 15.27 -9.19
CA ALA A 175 -4.97 13.92 -9.01
C ALA A 175 -5.29 13.02 -10.22
N GLY A 176 -6.54 13.05 -10.70
CA GLY A 176 -6.96 12.31 -11.89
C GLY A 176 -6.19 12.72 -13.14
N LEU A 177 -6.00 14.03 -13.37
CA LEU A 177 -5.24 14.54 -14.52
C LEU A 177 -3.76 14.16 -14.46
N PHE A 178 -3.11 14.25 -13.30
CA PHE A 178 -1.73 13.81 -13.13
C PHE A 178 -1.56 12.33 -13.43
N ILE A 179 -2.47 11.49 -12.94
CA ILE A 179 -2.45 10.06 -13.22
C ILE A 179 -2.67 9.78 -14.70
N LEU A 180 -3.59 10.51 -15.34
CA LEU A 180 -3.85 10.37 -16.77
C LEU A 180 -2.61 10.71 -17.62
N LEU A 181 -1.84 11.72 -17.24
CA LEU A 181 -0.60 12.08 -17.94
C LEU A 181 0.43 10.95 -17.96
N ILE A 182 0.43 10.08 -16.97
CA ILE A 182 1.37 8.95 -16.87
C ILE A 182 1.13 7.93 -18.00
N ILE A 183 -0.08 7.89 -18.59
CA ILE A 183 -0.41 7.00 -19.73
C ILE A 183 0.52 7.23 -20.95
N VAL A 184 1.08 8.42 -21.09
CA VAL A 184 1.98 8.78 -22.19
C VAL A 184 3.20 7.86 -22.23
N LEU A 185 3.78 7.51 -21.07
CA LEU A 185 4.96 6.66 -20.99
C LEU A 185 4.72 5.24 -21.54
N PRO A 186 3.69 4.49 -21.07
CA PRO A 186 3.34 3.22 -21.70
C PRO A 186 3.02 3.35 -23.19
N LEU A 187 2.31 4.42 -23.63
CA LEU A 187 1.98 4.61 -25.03
C LEU A 187 3.23 4.75 -25.90
N LEU A 188 4.23 5.46 -25.42
CA LEU A 188 5.50 5.63 -26.13
C LEU A 188 6.36 4.35 -26.14
N THR A 189 6.09 3.39 -25.25
CA THR A 189 6.91 2.19 -25.09
C THR A 189 6.46 1.07 -26.02
N LYS A 190 7.42 0.36 -26.62
CA LYS A 190 7.16 -0.88 -27.38
C LYS A 190 7.21 -2.06 -26.40
N GLU A 191 6.14 -2.84 -26.36
CA GLU A 191 6.07 -4.08 -25.57
C GLU A 191 6.44 -5.28 -26.45
N SER A 192 7.28 -6.18 -25.91
CA SER A 192 7.55 -7.49 -26.47
C SER A 192 6.72 -8.53 -25.72
N ILE A 193 5.71 -9.10 -26.35
CA ILE A 193 4.81 -10.08 -25.72
C ILE A 193 5.52 -11.42 -25.64
N LYS A 194 5.80 -11.89 -24.42
CA LYS A 194 6.36 -13.23 -24.15
C LYS A 194 5.25 -14.15 -23.65
N THR A 195 4.81 -15.07 -24.48
CA THR A 195 3.87 -16.13 -24.05
C THR A 195 4.61 -17.23 -23.33
N LYS A 196 4.31 -17.41 -22.03
CA LYS A 196 4.82 -18.54 -21.22
C LYS A 196 3.76 -19.63 -21.15
N LYS A 197 4.18 -20.91 -21.28
CA LYS A 197 3.28 -22.07 -21.06
C LYS A 197 2.75 -22.05 -19.62
N ARG A 198 1.41 -22.10 -19.50
CA ARG A 198 0.71 -22.12 -18.21
C ARG A 198 1.00 -23.42 -17.47
N GLN A 199 1.65 -23.37 -16.32
CA GLN A 199 1.82 -24.53 -15.44
C GLN A 199 0.60 -24.65 -14.51
N LYS A 200 0.14 -25.90 -14.29
CA LYS A 200 -0.90 -26.18 -13.27
C LYS A 200 -0.25 -26.03 -11.88
N MET A 201 -0.41 -24.87 -11.26
CA MET A 201 0.24 -24.56 -9.95
C MET A 201 -0.64 -24.88 -8.75
N MET A 202 -1.98 -24.99 -8.92
CA MET A 202 -2.94 -25.13 -7.83
C MET A 202 -2.66 -26.29 -6.86
N PRO A 203 -2.31 -27.53 -7.30
CA PRO A 203 -2.02 -28.63 -6.37
C PRO A 203 -0.83 -28.32 -5.45
N LYS A 204 0.23 -27.70 -6.00
CA LYS A 204 1.43 -27.33 -5.23
C LYS A 204 1.15 -26.22 -4.22
N ILE A 205 0.30 -25.26 -4.57
CA ILE A 205 -0.13 -24.19 -3.67
C ILE A 205 -0.85 -24.80 -2.46
N ILE A 206 -1.79 -25.70 -2.69
CA ILE A 206 -2.54 -26.38 -1.63
C ILE A 206 -1.59 -27.16 -0.70
N GLU A 207 -0.59 -27.85 -1.26
CA GLU A 207 0.43 -28.56 -0.49
C GLU A 207 1.27 -27.63 0.37
N GLU A 208 1.75 -26.50 -0.18
CA GLU A 208 2.53 -25.51 0.56
C GLU A 208 1.74 -24.88 1.71
N PHE A 209 0.43 -24.62 1.52
CA PHE A 209 -0.43 -24.08 2.57
C PHE A 209 -0.82 -25.10 3.66
N LYS A 210 -0.50 -26.39 3.50
CA LYS A 210 -0.55 -27.37 4.61
C LYS A 210 0.63 -27.21 5.57
N LYS A 211 1.76 -26.66 5.13
CA LYS A 211 2.96 -26.51 5.96
C LYS A 211 2.74 -25.48 7.08
N LYS A 212 3.26 -25.81 8.27
CA LYS A 212 3.13 -24.96 9.47
C LYS A 212 3.73 -23.57 9.25
N ASP A 213 4.93 -23.50 8.68
CA ASP A 213 5.63 -22.22 8.49
C ASP A 213 4.89 -21.29 7.53
N THR A 214 4.30 -21.82 6.44
CA THR A 214 3.46 -21.06 5.51
C THR A 214 2.25 -20.44 6.20
N LYS A 215 1.56 -21.21 7.05
CA LYS A 215 0.41 -20.71 7.83
C LYS A 215 0.83 -19.63 8.83
N LEU A 216 1.97 -19.84 9.52
CA LEU A 216 2.49 -18.88 10.49
C LEU A 216 2.91 -17.57 9.82
N VAL A 217 3.58 -17.62 8.66
CA VAL A 217 3.96 -16.41 7.90
C VAL A 217 2.72 -15.67 7.39
N SER A 218 1.70 -16.39 6.93
CA SER A 218 0.42 -15.78 6.54
C SER A 218 -0.28 -15.08 7.71
N ALA A 219 -0.32 -15.73 8.89
CA ALA A 219 -0.89 -15.17 10.11
C ALA A 219 -0.09 -13.94 10.59
N LEU A 220 1.25 -14.02 10.60
CA LEU A 220 2.13 -12.89 10.92
C LEU A 220 1.82 -11.69 10.01
N SER A 221 1.69 -11.95 8.71
CA SER A 221 1.35 -10.94 7.73
C SER A 221 0.02 -10.26 8.07
N THR A 222 -1.02 -11.04 8.32
CA THR A 222 -2.34 -10.51 8.68
C THR A 222 -2.27 -9.61 9.91
N PHE A 223 -1.71 -10.09 11.03
CA PHE A 223 -1.68 -9.32 12.28
C PHE A 223 -0.82 -8.07 12.20
N ALA A 224 0.36 -8.14 11.56
CA ALA A 224 1.23 -6.98 11.39
C ALA A 224 0.56 -5.87 10.57
N PHE A 225 -0.27 -6.23 9.58
CA PHE A 225 -0.93 -5.27 8.71
C PHE A 225 -2.26 -4.74 9.27
N ILE A 226 -2.92 -5.42 10.24
CA ILE A 226 -4.12 -4.88 10.91
C ILE A 226 -3.78 -3.57 11.62
N SER A 227 -2.74 -3.54 12.45
CA SER A 227 -2.30 -2.32 13.14
C SER A 227 -2.06 -1.18 12.15
N ARG A 228 -1.31 -1.45 11.09
CA ARG A 228 -1.05 -0.49 10.01
C ARG A 228 -2.35 0.03 9.39
N GLY A 229 -3.29 -0.87 9.07
CA GLY A 229 -4.58 -0.52 8.49
C GLY A 229 -5.38 0.41 9.39
N MET A 230 -5.44 0.11 10.69
CA MET A 230 -6.11 0.98 11.66
C MET A 230 -5.49 2.38 11.69
N LEU A 231 -4.17 2.48 11.79
CA LEU A 231 -3.46 3.76 11.87
C LEU A 231 -3.62 4.62 10.62
N ILE A 232 -3.66 4.04 9.43
CA ILE A 232 -3.84 4.77 8.17
C ILE A 232 -5.13 5.59 8.15
N VAL A 233 -6.22 5.08 8.71
CA VAL A 233 -7.52 5.79 8.75
C VAL A 233 -7.63 6.69 9.98
N VAL A 234 -7.21 6.18 11.14
CA VAL A 234 -7.41 6.87 12.42
C VAL A 234 -6.56 8.12 12.56
N ILE A 235 -5.33 8.11 12.02
CA ILE A 235 -4.40 9.23 12.19
C ILE A 235 -4.87 10.50 11.47
N PRO A 236 -5.23 10.51 10.19
CA PRO A 236 -5.79 11.71 9.56
C PRO A 236 -7.03 12.24 10.29
N LEU A 237 -7.92 11.34 10.74
CA LEU A 237 -9.10 11.71 11.52
C LEU A 237 -8.73 12.32 12.87
N PHE A 238 -7.77 11.75 13.59
CA PHE A 238 -7.29 12.28 14.87
C PHE A 238 -6.66 13.67 14.70
N LEU A 239 -5.81 13.86 13.72
CA LEU A 239 -5.16 15.12 13.43
C LEU A 239 -6.18 16.22 13.11
N ASN A 240 -7.22 15.90 12.33
CA ASN A 240 -8.24 16.85 11.94
C ASN A 240 -9.30 17.08 13.03
N ILE A 241 -9.89 16.00 13.57
CA ILE A 241 -11.03 16.11 14.52
C ILE A 241 -10.55 16.51 15.91
N TYR A 242 -9.46 15.89 16.40
CA TYR A 242 -8.98 16.09 17.76
C TYR A 242 -7.97 17.24 17.86
N LEU A 243 -6.93 17.24 17.04
CA LEU A 243 -5.92 18.30 17.04
C LEU A 243 -6.31 19.53 16.21
N LYS A 244 -7.45 19.52 15.52
CA LYS A 244 -8.01 20.62 14.73
C LYS A 244 -7.08 21.14 13.62
N LEU A 245 -6.25 20.25 13.06
CA LEU A 245 -5.37 20.59 11.95
C LEU A 245 -6.14 20.58 10.62
N ASP A 246 -5.80 21.51 9.74
CA ASP A 246 -6.35 21.54 8.39
C ASP A 246 -5.77 20.44 7.49
N VAL A 247 -6.37 20.24 6.33
CA VAL A 247 -5.98 19.16 5.40
C VAL A 247 -4.54 19.30 4.89
N ALA A 248 -4.02 20.52 4.74
CA ALA A 248 -2.63 20.73 4.30
C ALA A 248 -1.64 20.34 5.40
N GLN A 249 -1.94 20.68 6.67
CA GLN A 249 -1.15 20.28 7.83
C GLN A 249 -1.15 18.75 8.02
N VAL A 250 -2.31 18.12 7.89
CA VAL A 250 -2.42 16.65 7.90
C VAL A 250 -1.61 16.04 6.77
N GLY A 251 -1.73 16.58 5.56
CA GLY A 251 -0.97 16.15 4.38
C GLY A 251 0.54 16.24 4.59
N LEU A 252 1.02 17.33 5.20
CA LEU A 252 2.43 17.51 5.56
C LEU A 252 2.92 16.43 6.54
N ILE A 253 2.15 16.17 7.59
CA ILE A 253 2.51 15.16 8.61
C ILE A 253 2.56 13.75 7.99
N VAL A 254 1.60 13.42 7.11
CA VAL A 254 1.60 12.14 6.38
C VAL A 254 2.75 12.06 5.37
N ALA A 255 3.13 13.17 4.73
CA ALA A 255 4.31 13.21 3.86
C ALA A 255 5.60 12.95 4.65
N ILE A 256 5.78 13.57 5.82
CA ILE A 256 6.92 13.31 6.74
C ILE A 256 6.97 11.83 7.11
N PHE A 257 5.85 11.24 7.53
CA PHE A 257 5.75 9.82 7.83
C PHE A 257 6.16 8.96 6.63
N THR A 258 5.70 9.28 5.43
CA THR A 258 5.96 8.51 4.21
C THR A 258 7.44 8.57 3.83
N ILE A 259 8.07 9.75 3.91
CA ILE A 259 9.51 9.93 3.67
C ILE A 259 10.31 9.14 4.72
N SER A 260 9.92 9.24 5.98
CA SER A 260 10.54 8.48 7.07
C SER A 260 10.43 6.96 6.84
N SER A 261 9.29 6.49 6.33
CA SER A 261 9.11 5.07 5.96
C SER A 261 10.04 4.65 4.82
N ALA A 262 10.23 5.48 3.82
CA ALA A 262 11.17 5.19 2.73
C ALA A 262 12.62 5.06 3.24
N ILE A 263 13.04 5.99 4.09
CA ILE A 263 14.37 5.95 4.74
C ILE A 263 14.49 4.71 5.63
N GLY A 264 13.46 4.41 6.41
CA GLY A 264 13.39 3.23 7.28
C GLY A 264 13.50 1.92 6.50
N ALA A 265 12.84 1.81 5.35
CA ALA A 265 12.93 0.63 4.49
C ALA A 265 14.37 0.35 4.03
N LEU A 266 15.12 1.39 3.69
CA LEU A 266 16.52 1.27 3.26
C LEU A 266 17.44 0.89 4.44
N ILE A 267 17.40 1.66 5.53
CA ILE A 267 18.31 1.47 6.68
C ILE A 267 17.98 0.20 7.42
N CYS A 268 16.72 0.00 7.80
CA CYS A 268 16.28 -1.17 8.55
C CYS A 268 16.28 -2.44 7.69
N GLY A 269 16.13 -2.32 6.36
CA GLY A 269 16.35 -3.42 5.43
C GLY A 269 17.78 -3.98 5.55
N ALA A 270 18.78 -3.11 5.50
CA ALA A 270 20.19 -3.49 5.70
C ALA A 270 20.44 -4.07 7.12
N LEU A 271 19.81 -3.49 8.15
CA LEU A 271 19.88 -4.03 9.52
C LEU A 271 19.24 -5.42 9.63
N THR A 272 18.17 -5.65 8.89
CA THR A 272 17.48 -6.95 8.83
C THR A 272 18.39 -8.04 8.26
N ASP A 273 19.20 -7.72 7.24
CA ASP A 273 20.18 -8.64 6.69
C ASP A 273 21.30 -8.96 7.70
N LYS A 274 21.74 -7.95 8.47
CA LYS A 274 22.78 -8.09 9.49
C LYS A 274 22.34 -8.83 10.75
N TRP A 275 21.14 -8.50 11.27
CA TRP A 275 20.62 -9.04 12.54
C TRP A 275 19.85 -10.35 12.38
N GLY A 276 19.41 -10.66 11.15
CA GLY A 276 18.48 -11.73 10.82
C GLY A 276 17.02 -11.33 10.96
N ARG A 277 16.16 -11.89 10.11
CA ARG A 277 14.73 -11.52 9.94
C ARG A 277 13.96 -11.50 11.26
N LYS A 278 14.10 -12.57 12.05
CA LYS A 278 13.34 -12.76 13.30
C LYS A 278 13.69 -11.70 14.34
N LYS A 279 14.99 -11.47 14.59
CA LYS A 279 15.45 -10.47 15.57
C LYS A 279 15.04 -9.06 15.16
N ALA A 280 15.19 -8.71 13.89
CA ALA A 280 14.80 -7.42 13.36
C ALA A 280 13.29 -7.17 13.56
N LEU A 281 12.43 -8.14 13.21
CA LEU A 281 10.98 -8.03 13.39
C LEU A 281 10.57 -7.88 14.84
N TYR A 282 11.21 -8.60 15.80
CA TYR A 282 10.93 -8.39 17.23
C TYR A 282 11.20 -6.97 17.66
N ILE A 283 12.34 -6.40 17.26
CA ILE A 283 12.72 -5.03 17.58
C ILE A 283 11.74 -4.03 16.97
N PHE A 284 11.47 -4.17 15.66
CA PHE A 284 10.61 -3.21 14.93
C PHE A 284 9.17 -3.24 15.43
N PHE A 285 8.57 -4.42 15.61
CA PHE A 285 7.21 -4.52 16.14
C PHE A 285 7.14 -4.09 17.62
N GLY A 286 8.12 -4.46 18.44
CA GLY A 286 8.14 -4.08 19.85
C GLY A 286 8.23 -2.57 20.04
N ILE A 287 9.13 -1.90 19.32
CA ILE A 287 9.23 -0.43 19.39
C ILE A 287 8.00 0.24 18.76
N SER A 288 7.47 -0.29 17.65
CA SER A 288 6.24 0.25 17.03
C SER A 288 5.05 0.17 17.98
N LEU A 289 4.91 -0.92 18.75
CA LEU A 289 3.89 -1.07 19.79
C LEU A 289 4.02 0.06 20.83
N ILE A 290 5.22 0.25 21.38
CA ILE A 290 5.49 1.27 22.41
C ILE A 290 5.21 2.67 21.87
N LEU A 291 5.69 3.01 20.67
CA LEU A 291 5.46 4.32 20.06
C LEU A 291 3.98 4.56 19.76
N THR A 292 3.25 3.52 19.31
CA THR A 292 1.81 3.65 19.06
C THR A 292 1.03 3.89 20.36
N LEU A 293 1.42 3.28 21.47
CA LEU A 293 0.90 3.63 22.80
C LEU A 293 1.28 5.07 23.20
N GLY A 294 2.49 5.51 22.84
CA GLY A 294 2.96 6.87 23.09
C GLY A 294 2.09 7.95 22.41
N ILE A 295 1.44 7.64 21.30
CA ILE A 295 0.50 8.57 20.64
C ILE A 295 -0.64 8.96 21.58
N ILE A 296 -1.12 8.06 22.44
CA ILE A 296 -2.29 8.28 23.31
C ILE A 296 -2.10 9.47 24.26
N ILE A 297 -0.87 9.73 24.68
CA ILE A 297 -0.54 10.80 25.62
C ILE A 297 -0.11 12.10 24.92
N THR A 298 -0.13 12.15 23.58
CA THR A 298 0.29 13.34 22.85
C THR A 298 -0.84 14.35 22.72
N ASN A 299 -0.58 15.58 23.17
CA ASN A 299 -1.53 16.70 23.12
C ASN A 299 -1.08 17.81 22.15
N THR A 300 0.10 17.66 21.53
CA THR A 300 0.66 18.68 20.61
C THR A 300 1.00 18.02 19.27
N TRP A 301 0.69 18.75 18.21
CA TRP A 301 0.96 18.28 16.85
C TRP A 301 2.45 18.00 16.59
N LEU A 302 3.35 18.77 17.23
CA LEU A 302 4.79 18.59 17.04
C LEU A 302 5.29 17.27 17.62
N ILE A 303 4.96 16.95 18.88
CA ILE A 303 5.34 15.68 19.53
C ILE A 303 4.71 14.51 18.79
N PHE A 304 3.44 14.66 18.39
CA PHE A 304 2.74 13.66 17.57
C PHE A 304 3.53 13.38 16.27
N THR A 305 3.93 14.44 15.55
CA THR A 305 4.64 14.32 14.27
C THR A 305 5.98 13.58 14.44
N ILE A 306 6.72 13.86 15.51
CA ILE A 306 7.98 13.18 15.79
C ILE A 306 7.74 11.68 16.04
N ILE A 307 6.79 11.33 16.90
CA ILE A 307 6.45 9.94 17.19
C ILE A 307 5.95 9.24 15.92
N TYR A 308 5.10 9.90 15.14
CA TYR A 308 4.56 9.33 13.91
C TYR A 308 5.63 9.13 12.84
N ALA A 309 6.58 10.04 12.72
CA ALA A 309 7.75 9.86 11.85
C ALA A 309 8.61 8.66 12.27
N LEU A 310 8.82 8.45 13.58
CA LEU A 310 9.52 7.27 14.09
C LEU A 310 8.74 5.97 13.82
N ILE A 311 7.41 5.99 13.98
CA ILE A 311 6.55 4.86 13.57
C ILE A 311 6.70 4.60 12.08
N GLY A 312 6.73 5.65 11.25
CA GLY A 312 6.97 5.53 9.82
C GLY A 312 8.30 4.85 9.51
N PHE A 313 9.38 5.31 10.12
CA PHE A 313 10.71 4.71 9.97
C PHE A 313 10.72 3.20 10.29
N LEU A 314 10.11 2.82 11.41
CA LEU A 314 10.00 1.42 11.80
C LEU A 314 9.07 0.63 10.87
N GLN A 315 8.00 1.27 10.38
CA GLN A 315 7.09 0.65 9.41
C GLN A 315 7.80 0.28 8.11
N GLY A 316 8.61 1.19 7.56
CA GLY A 316 9.45 0.87 6.41
C GLY A 316 10.36 -0.33 6.69
N GLY A 317 10.96 -0.36 7.87
CA GLY A 317 11.83 -1.44 8.34
C GLY A 317 11.12 -2.79 8.44
N TYR A 318 9.99 -2.85 9.12
CA TYR A 318 9.30 -4.14 9.27
C TYR A 318 8.66 -4.60 7.96
N LEU A 319 8.23 -3.69 7.07
CA LEU A 319 7.76 -4.07 5.74
C LEU A 319 8.87 -4.73 4.92
N ALA A 320 10.08 -4.16 4.92
CA ALA A 320 11.24 -4.77 4.28
C ALA A 320 11.57 -6.14 4.88
N ALA A 321 11.53 -6.26 6.22
CA ALA A 321 11.84 -7.50 6.91
C ALA A 321 10.78 -8.60 6.67
N VAL A 322 9.49 -8.25 6.67
CA VAL A 322 8.38 -9.17 6.35
C VAL A 322 8.47 -9.64 4.91
N THR A 323 8.74 -8.74 3.97
CA THR A 323 8.91 -9.09 2.55
C THR A 323 10.10 -10.02 2.35
N ALA A 324 11.21 -9.77 3.03
CA ALA A 324 12.36 -10.67 3.02
C ALA A 324 12.02 -12.05 3.64
N LEU A 325 11.22 -12.07 4.71
CA LEU A 325 10.73 -13.32 5.31
C LEU A 325 9.85 -14.12 4.33
N TYR A 326 9.00 -13.44 3.53
CA TYR A 326 8.24 -14.10 2.46
C TYR A 326 9.17 -14.80 1.46
N MET A 327 10.23 -14.09 1.02
CA MET A 327 11.20 -14.64 0.08
C MET A 327 11.92 -15.85 0.66
N ASP A 328 12.34 -15.77 1.94
CA ASP A 328 13.07 -16.85 2.63
C ASP A 328 12.22 -18.11 2.85
N THR A 329 10.89 -17.98 2.92
CA THR A 329 9.95 -19.08 3.19
C THR A 329 9.23 -19.58 1.94
N THR A 330 9.45 -18.97 0.80
CA THR A 330 8.80 -19.31 -0.45
C THR A 330 9.52 -20.45 -1.17
N ASP A 331 8.77 -21.47 -1.64
CA ASP A 331 9.34 -22.51 -2.52
C ASP A 331 9.64 -21.90 -3.90
N PRO A 332 10.90 -22.00 -4.40
CA PRO A 332 11.28 -21.46 -5.70
C PRO A 332 10.42 -21.95 -6.88
N LYS A 333 9.80 -23.13 -6.76
CA LYS A 333 8.98 -23.73 -7.83
C LYS A 333 7.63 -23.00 -8.03
N ILE A 334 7.13 -22.35 -6.98
CA ILE A 334 5.86 -21.60 -6.98
C ILE A 334 6.03 -20.19 -6.43
N GLY A 335 7.25 -19.66 -6.47
CA GLY A 335 7.71 -18.49 -5.75
C GLY A 335 6.81 -17.27 -5.91
N ALA A 336 6.50 -16.86 -7.13
CA ALA A 336 5.67 -15.69 -7.39
C ALA A 336 4.25 -15.84 -6.81
N THR A 337 3.66 -17.03 -6.94
CA THR A 337 2.29 -17.28 -6.46
C THR A 337 2.23 -17.31 -4.93
N GLN A 338 3.17 -18.01 -4.28
CA GLN A 338 3.21 -18.11 -2.82
C GLN A 338 3.47 -16.74 -2.18
N PHE A 339 4.40 -15.95 -2.75
CA PHE A 339 4.65 -14.57 -2.35
C PHE A 339 3.39 -13.69 -2.47
N SER A 340 2.68 -13.79 -3.61
CA SER A 340 1.43 -13.04 -3.83
C SER A 340 0.34 -13.42 -2.83
N ILE A 341 0.27 -14.69 -2.42
CA ILE A 341 -0.69 -15.14 -1.40
C ILE A 341 -0.32 -14.57 -0.02
N TYR A 342 0.95 -14.57 0.38
CA TYR A 342 1.38 -13.90 1.61
C TYR A 342 1.00 -12.43 1.62
N SER A 343 1.22 -11.74 0.49
CA SER A 343 0.80 -10.34 0.32
C SER A 343 -0.71 -10.16 0.40
N SER A 344 -1.51 -11.11 -0.11
CA SER A 344 -2.97 -11.08 0.01
C SER A 344 -3.44 -11.21 1.46
N PHE A 345 -2.80 -12.05 2.29
CA PHE A 345 -3.05 -12.09 3.72
C PHE A 345 -2.69 -10.78 4.43
N GLY A 346 -1.61 -10.11 4.00
CA GLY A 346 -1.29 -8.77 4.45
C GLY A 346 -2.37 -7.75 4.07
N ASN A 347 -2.82 -7.75 2.83
CA ASN A 347 -3.89 -6.88 2.36
C ASN A 347 -5.22 -7.14 3.08
N PHE A 348 -5.53 -8.40 3.39
CA PHE A 348 -6.70 -8.75 4.21
C PHE A 348 -6.61 -8.10 5.61
N GLY A 349 -5.46 -8.22 6.27
CA GLY A 349 -5.22 -7.56 7.56
C GLY A 349 -5.31 -6.04 7.46
N LEU A 350 -4.68 -5.45 6.44
CA LEU A 350 -4.69 -4.01 6.18
C LEU A 350 -6.12 -3.49 5.99
N THR A 351 -6.86 -4.09 5.06
CA THR A 351 -8.25 -3.69 4.75
C THR A 351 -9.16 -3.91 5.94
N GLY A 352 -9.02 -5.04 6.66
CA GLY A 352 -9.76 -5.32 7.88
C GLY A 352 -9.52 -4.26 8.95
N GLY A 353 -8.27 -3.89 9.21
CA GLY A 353 -7.90 -2.81 10.12
C GLY A 353 -8.51 -1.47 9.73
N GLN A 354 -8.43 -1.11 8.44
CA GLN A 354 -9.03 0.11 7.91
C GLN A 354 -10.55 0.14 8.11
N THR A 355 -11.23 -0.96 7.79
CA THR A 355 -12.70 -1.06 7.85
C THR A 355 -13.24 -0.88 9.26
N VAL A 356 -12.59 -1.48 10.27
CA VAL A 356 -13.11 -1.45 11.66
C VAL A 356 -12.71 -0.19 12.42
N SER A 357 -11.65 0.49 12.01
CA SER A 357 -11.01 1.54 12.80
C SER A 357 -11.90 2.75 13.08
N GLY A 358 -12.66 3.22 12.09
CA GLY A 358 -13.55 4.35 12.28
C GLY A 358 -14.75 4.02 13.17
N SER A 359 -15.25 2.78 13.12
CA SER A 359 -16.28 2.30 14.05
C SER A 359 -15.77 2.27 15.47
N LEU A 360 -14.52 1.84 15.69
CA LEU A 360 -13.87 1.88 17.01
C LEU A 360 -13.71 3.32 17.51
N VAL A 361 -13.32 4.26 16.64
CA VAL A 361 -13.26 5.69 17.01
C VAL A 361 -14.63 6.21 17.43
N THR A 362 -15.67 5.88 16.68
CA THR A 362 -17.05 6.34 16.96
C THR A 362 -17.60 5.78 18.28
N LEU A 363 -17.30 4.50 18.58
CA LEU A 363 -17.84 3.82 19.77
C LEU A 363 -16.99 4.09 21.03
N PHE A 364 -15.68 4.16 20.90
CA PHE A 364 -14.75 4.11 22.02
C PHE A 364 -13.75 5.27 22.06
N GLY A 365 -13.77 6.15 21.05
CA GLY A 365 -12.84 7.27 20.93
C GLY A 365 -11.46 6.90 20.43
N PHE A 366 -10.62 7.92 20.22
CA PHE A 366 -9.29 7.78 19.64
C PHE A 366 -8.33 6.99 20.54
N SER A 367 -8.31 7.28 21.83
CA SER A 367 -7.34 6.66 22.78
C SER A 367 -7.45 5.14 22.81
N LEU A 368 -8.67 4.59 22.95
CA LEU A 368 -8.86 3.14 22.95
C LEU A 368 -8.56 2.54 21.57
N THR A 369 -8.87 3.26 20.47
CA THR A 369 -8.57 2.80 19.12
C THR A 369 -7.06 2.71 18.88
N PHE A 370 -6.25 3.68 19.34
CA PHE A 370 -4.79 3.60 19.30
C PHE A 370 -4.24 2.47 20.19
N PHE A 371 -4.83 2.28 21.38
CA PHE A 371 -4.47 1.15 22.23
C PHE A 371 -4.71 -0.19 21.52
N LEU A 372 -5.86 -0.37 20.90
CA LEU A 372 -6.18 -1.60 20.15
C LEU A 372 -5.26 -1.77 18.94
N ALA A 373 -4.95 -0.67 18.21
CA ALA A 373 -4.00 -0.71 17.10
C ALA A 373 -2.60 -1.14 17.58
N ALA A 374 -2.13 -0.62 18.70
CA ALA A 374 -0.86 -1.05 19.30
C ALA A 374 -0.90 -2.53 19.71
N LEU A 375 -2.00 -2.97 20.33
CA LEU A 375 -2.17 -4.34 20.79
C LEU A 375 -2.11 -5.37 19.64
N MET A 376 -2.46 -4.98 18.40
CA MET A 376 -2.36 -5.87 17.23
C MET A 376 -0.93 -6.30 16.88
N PHE A 377 0.09 -5.61 17.38
CA PHE A 377 1.47 -6.10 17.27
C PHE A 377 1.77 -7.30 18.20
N ALA A 378 1.03 -7.47 19.29
CA ALA A 378 1.26 -8.58 20.24
C ALA A 378 1.03 -9.97 19.59
N PRO A 379 -0.10 -10.25 18.93
CA PRO A 379 -0.27 -11.53 18.20
C PRO A 379 0.76 -11.71 17.09
N ALA A 380 1.21 -10.64 16.41
CA ALA A 380 2.30 -10.74 15.43
C ALA A 380 3.61 -11.19 16.08
N LEU A 381 3.96 -10.65 17.27
CA LEU A 381 5.13 -11.07 18.06
C LEU A 381 5.03 -12.52 18.54
N ILE A 382 3.83 -12.95 18.98
CA ILE A 382 3.57 -14.33 19.40
C ILE A 382 3.73 -15.29 18.21
N VAL A 383 3.13 -14.99 17.07
CA VAL A 383 3.24 -15.81 15.85
C VAL A 383 4.70 -15.92 15.40
N LEU A 384 5.44 -14.81 15.46
CA LEU A 384 6.86 -14.75 15.12
C LEU A 384 7.71 -15.70 15.99
N TYR A 385 7.32 -15.94 17.24
CA TYR A 385 8.00 -16.89 18.12
C TYR A 385 8.01 -18.31 17.53
N PHE A 386 6.88 -18.73 16.95
CA PHE A 386 6.69 -20.08 16.44
C PHE A 386 7.24 -20.30 15.03
N ILE A 387 7.64 -19.26 14.31
CA ILE A 387 8.27 -19.39 12.98
C ILE A 387 9.70 -19.93 13.15
N ASN A 388 9.97 -21.09 12.55
CA ASN A 388 11.30 -21.67 12.49
C ASN A 388 11.99 -21.30 11.15
N LEU A 389 12.84 -20.27 11.19
CA LEU A 389 13.70 -20.00 10.06
C LEU A 389 14.84 -21.01 10.07
N LYS A 390 14.91 -21.89 9.06
CA LYS A 390 16.10 -22.69 8.81
C LYS A 390 17.27 -21.70 8.67
N LYS A 391 18.28 -21.84 9.53
CA LYS A 391 19.54 -21.10 9.36
C LYS A 391 20.03 -21.38 7.94
N GLY A 392 19.88 -20.42 7.03
CA GLY A 392 20.50 -20.52 5.73
C GLY A 392 21.98 -20.80 5.95
N ASN A 393 22.50 -21.85 5.33
CA ASN A 393 23.92 -22.09 5.26
C ASN A 393 24.56 -20.80 4.73
N LYS A 394 25.23 -20.08 5.61
CA LYS A 394 26.17 -19.04 5.20
C LYS A 394 27.25 -19.77 4.39
N LYS A 395 27.12 -19.72 3.06
CA LYS A 395 28.25 -19.94 2.17
C LYS A 395 28.90 -18.59 1.88
#